data_0bb5303a4bcd567038891f9390721174
#
_entry.id   0bb5303a4bcd567038891f9390721174
#
_cell.length_a   1.000
_cell.length_b   1.000
_cell.length_c   1.000
_cell.angle_alpha   90.00
_cell.angle_beta   90.00
_cell.angle_gamma   90.00
#
_symmetry.space_group_name_H-M   'P 1'
#
loop_
_entity.id
_entity.type
_entity.pdbx_description
1 polymer ?
#
loop_
_entity_poly.entity_id
_entity_poly.type
_entity_poly.pdbx_seq_one_letter_code
_entity_poly.pdbx_strand_id
1 'polypeptide(L)'
;MPGSSRLAISLPKLPNLRQRSSLLRPTTLSRQQALLYALDALRNVLLLLFVLRYTRKTLLQLRGHGLFGTLKGVYKSIYRNLYALFLRLPFVNARIRADVSKAILELETKLVPSGPGVLSYTTLPTIGWSAEQVRSELGKLGEMKHTRWEDGRAQAFKQFGVSNPIHPDVFPGVRKMEAEVVAMTLALFHAPTPEDSKGEGGGAGVTTSGGTESILMAVLAARQKAYHERSVREPEIILPETAHTAFRKAGEYFGIRVHLVPCPAANNYRVHIASVRRLINSNTILLVGSAPNFPHGVVDDISALSRLALKHKLPLHVDCCLGSFIIPFLEKAGYPAPDFDFRVPGVTSISVDTHKYGFAPKGNSVVLYRSKQLRRYQYYVCPDWSGGVYASPSMAGSRPGALIAGCWASLMRMGEDGYLETCLKIVGARQRIEDAIRGSEKLCRSLSVIGKPLVSVIAFQANEHAEQAERVDIYDVADGMSAKGWHLNALQDPAAMHVAVTMPIVGVVEELIADLEVVVAQCRGKASEKKGDAAALYGVAGALPDKRIVRELAGGFLDTLYKT
;
A
#
# COMPACT_ATOMS: atom_id res chain seq x y z
N MET A 1 -6.05 21.50 -57.90
CA MET A 1 -7.03 22.60 -57.88
C MET A 1 -8.42 22.01 -57.73
N PRO A 2 -9.36 22.55 -56.92
CA PRO A 2 -9.47 23.77 -56.13
C PRO A 2 -9.67 23.43 -54.64
N GLY A 3 -9.68 24.25 -53.62
CA GLY A 3 -9.79 25.65 -53.40
C GLY A 3 -9.96 25.82 -51.88
N SER A 4 -9.04 26.46 -51.20
CA SER A 4 -9.07 26.73 -49.77
C SER A 4 -10.02 27.90 -49.46
N SER A 5 -11.16 27.64 -48.83
CA SER A 5 -11.97 28.70 -48.23
C SER A 5 -11.49 29.00 -46.80
N ARG A 6 -10.78 30.11 -46.64
CA ARG A 6 -10.49 30.72 -45.35
C ARG A 6 -11.76 31.41 -44.82
N LEU A 7 -12.33 30.94 -43.72
CA LEU A 7 -13.32 31.67 -42.95
C LEU A 7 -12.60 32.83 -42.22
N ALA A 8 -12.78 34.04 -42.73
CA ALA A 8 -12.35 35.27 -42.10
C ALA A 8 -13.38 35.62 -40.97
N ILE A 9 -12.97 35.43 -39.71
CA ILE A 9 -13.73 35.95 -38.55
C ILE A 9 -13.41 37.44 -38.45
N SER A 10 -14.37 38.30 -38.81
CA SER A 10 -14.29 39.75 -38.61
C SER A 10 -14.39 40.10 -37.14
N LEU A 11 -13.28 40.58 -36.57
CA LEU A 11 -13.28 41.20 -35.23
C LEU A 11 -14.01 42.55 -35.31
N PRO A 12 -14.85 42.91 -34.33
CA PRO A 12 -15.50 44.24 -34.29
C PRO A 12 -14.44 45.32 -34.08
N LYS A 13 -14.50 46.39 -34.89
CA LYS A 13 -13.62 47.55 -34.77
C LYS A 13 -13.79 48.21 -33.43
N LEU A 14 -12.71 48.32 -32.66
CA LEU A 14 -12.65 49.11 -31.44
C LEU A 14 -12.89 50.60 -31.80
N PRO A 15 -13.76 51.33 -31.05
CA PRO A 15 -13.96 52.75 -31.26
C PRO A 15 -12.74 53.57 -30.91
N ASN A 16 -12.46 54.59 -31.74
CA ASN A 16 -11.34 55.50 -31.64
C ASN A 16 -11.26 56.22 -30.28
N LEU A 17 -10.22 55.97 -29.53
CA LEU A 17 -9.93 56.52 -28.21
C LEU A 17 -9.36 57.97 -28.20
N ARG A 18 -9.57 58.74 -29.27
CA ARG A 18 -8.99 60.10 -29.37
C ARG A 18 -10.00 61.26 -29.31
N GLN A 19 -11.10 61.11 -28.60
CA GLN A 19 -11.96 62.29 -28.28
C GLN A 19 -12.77 62.05 -27.00
N ARG A 20 -12.13 62.12 -25.85
CA ARG A 20 -12.74 62.47 -24.55
C ARG A 20 -11.65 62.82 -23.51
N SER A 21 -10.96 63.89 -23.74
CA SER A 21 -10.08 64.52 -22.74
C SER A 21 -10.74 65.77 -22.08
N SER A 22 -11.99 65.70 -21.77
CA SER A 22 -12.63 66.72 -20.94
C SER A 22 -13.82 66.09 -20.25
N LEU A 23 -13.64 65.65 -19.01
CA LEU A 23 -14.67 65.36 -17.98
C LEU A 23 -14.24 64.23 -17.02
N LEU A 24 -13.03 64.32 -16.48
CA LEU A 24 -12.68 63.61 -15.25
C LEU A 24 -12.51 64.60 -14.12
N ARG A 25 -13.66 65.11 -13.61
CA ARG A 25 -13.73 65.56 -12.21
C ARG A 25 -13.76 64.29 -11.37
N PRO A 26 -12.94 64.11 -10.34
CA PRO A 26 -13.07 62.95 -9.45
C PRO A 26 -14.40 63.12 -8.70
N THR A 27 -15.44 62.40 -9.16
CA THR A 27 -16.65 62.21 -8.37
C THR A 27 -16.25 61.40 -7.15
N THR A 28 -16.25 62.03 -5.98
CA THR A 28 -16.06 61.36 -4.69
C THR A 28 -17.19 60.32 -4.56
N LEU A 29 -16.82 59.05 -4.81
CA LEU A 29 -17.72 57.90 -4.59
C LEU A 29 -18.22 57.96 -3.14
N SER A 30 -19.53 57.87 -2.93
CA SER A 30 -20.06 57.71 -1.58
C SER A 30 -19.43 56.45 -0.94
N ARG A 31 -19.27 56.44 0.39
CA ARG A 31 -18.70 55.24 1.10
C ARG A 31 -19.45 53.96 0.74
N GLN A 32 -20.75 54.02 0.49
CA GLN A 32 -21.56 52.87 0.05
C GLN A 32 -21.22 52.41 -1.36
N GLN A 33 -21.01 53.33 -2.32
CA GLN A 33 -20.59 52.98 -3.68
C GLN A 33 -19.20 52.40 -3.71
N ALA A 34 -18.24 52.94 -2.93
CA ALA A 34 -16.88 52.38 -2.81
C ALA A 34 -16.90 50.96 -2.22
N LEU A 35 -17.77 50.72 -1.22
CA LEU A 35 -17.94 49.36 -0.65
C LEU A 35 -18.51 48.37 -1.65
N LEU A 36 -19.54 48.78 -2.44
CA LEU A 36 -20.12 47.91 -3.48
C LEU A 36 -19.10 47.57 -4.57
N TYR A 37 -18.30 48.54 -5.04
CA TYR A 37 -17.22 48.27 -5.99
C TYR A 37 -16.14 47.35 -5.42
N ALA A 38 -15.79 47.50 -4.13
CA ALA A 38 -14.85 46.62 -3.47
C ALA A 38 -15.39 45.17 -3.34
N LEU A 39 -16.69 45.01 -3.03
CA LEU A 39 -17.33 43.69 -2.97
C LEU A 39 -17.41 43.03 -4.35
N ASP A 40 -17.76 43.79 -5.41
CA ASP A 40 -17.78 43.29 -6.77
C ASP A 40 -16.39 42.91 -7.25
N ALA A 41 -15.36 43.71 -6.95
CA ALA A 41 -13.98 43.39 -7.26
C ALA A 41 -13.54 42.11 -6.51
N LEU A 42 -13.85 42.01 -5.23
CA LEU A 42 -13.56 40.78 -4.44
C LEU A 42 -14.26 39.56 -5.03
N ARG A 43 -15.55 39.68 -5.35
CA ARG A 43 -16.32 38.60 -6.01
C ARG A 43 -15.66 38.15 -7.30
N ASN A 44 -15.25 39.10 -8.16
CA ASN A 44 -14.64 38.83 -9.44
C ASN A 44 -13.24 38.17 -9.28
N VAL A 45 -12.46 38.61 -8.30
CA VAL A 45 -11.15 37.97 -7.95
C VAL A 45 -11.39 36.55 -7.46
N LEU A 46 -12.35 36.32 -6.56
CA LEU A 46 -12.67 34.98 -6.06
C LEU A 46 -13.15 34.06 -7.21
N LEU A 47 -14.00 34.58 -8.12
CA LEU A 47 -14.44 33.84 -9.30
C LEU A 47 -13.27 33.51 -10.22
N LEU A 48 -12.36 34.45 -10.47
CA LEU A 48 -11.17 34.21 -11.27
C LEU A 48 -10.26 33.15 -10.64
N LEU A 49 -10.00 33.24 -9.34
CA LEU A 49 -9.23 32.23 -8.61
C LEU A 49 -9.90 30.85 -8.67
N PHE A 50 -11.21 30.80 -8.53
CA PHE A 50 -11.98 29.57 -8.66
C PHE A 50 -11.83 28.97 -10.07
N VAL A 51 -12.04 29.77 -11.12
CA VAL A 51 -11.90 29.34 -12.51
C VAL A 51 -10.46 28.84 -12.78
N LEU A 52 -9.45 29.61 -12.38
CA LEU A 52 -8.04 29.21 -12.56
C LEU A 52 -7.71 27.89 -11.84
N ARG A 53 -8.20 27.73 -10.61
CA ARG A 53 -8.01 26.49 -9.85
C ARG A 53 -8.63 25.28 -10.53
N TYR A 54 -9.88 25.41 -10.99
CA TYR A 54 -10.60 24.31 -11.67
C TYR A 54 -10.02 24.02 -13.06
N THR A 55 -9.67 25.05 -13.83
CA THR A 55 -9.01 24.89 -15.14
C THR A 55 -7.68 24.15 -14.99
N ARG A 56 -6.84 24.56 -14.02
CA ARG A 56 -5.59 23.85 -13.72
C ARG A 56 -5.84 22.40 -13.35
N LYS A 57 -6.83 22.12 -12.51
CA LYS A 57 -7.20 20.77 -12.08
C LYS A 57 -7.66 19.91 -13.28
N THR A 58 -8.50 20.46 -14.14
CA THR A 58 -8.99 19.79 -15.34
C THR A 58 -7.87 19.51 -16.33
N LEU A 59 -6.98 20.50 -16.58
CA LEU A 59 -5.83 20.33 -17.45
C LEU A 59 -4.86 19.24 -16.94
N LEU A 60 -4.61 19.17 -15.62
CA LEU A 60 -3.78 18.12 -15.04
C LEU A 60 -4.42 16.73 -15.21
N GLN A 61 -5.74 16.62 -15.05
CA GLN A 61 -6.46 15.37 -15.29
C GLN A 61 -6.41 14.97 -16.79
N LEU A 62 -6.65 15.91 -17.68
CA LEU A 62 -6.54 15.68 -19.12
C LEU A 62 -5.13 15.26 -19.54
N ARG A 63 -4.09 15.89 -18.95
CA ARG A 63 -2.68 15.51 -19.20
C ARG A 63 -2.36 14.12 -18.66
N GLY A 64 -2.88 13.76 -17.48
CA GLY A 64 -2.60 12.48 -16.81
C GLY A 64 -3.33 11.30 -17.46
N HIS A 65 -4.62 11.45 -17.69
CA HIS A 65 -5.51 10.35 -18.12
C HIS A 65 -5.95 10.45 -19.59
N GLY A 66 -5.59 11.52 -20.29
CA GLY A 66 -6.08 11.82 -21.66
C GLY A 66 -7.56 12.19 -21.66
N LEU A 67 -8.10 12.50 -22.85
CA LEU A 67 -9.50 12.90 -22.99
C LEU A 67 -10.46 11.76 -22.60
N PHE A 68 -10.26 10.57 -23.17
CA PHE A 68 -11.12 9.41 -22.89
C PHE A 68 -11.05 8.96 -21.44
N GLY A 69 -9.86 8.92 -20.83
CA GLY A 69 -9.69 8.59 -19.41
C GLY A 69 -10.36 9.61 -18.50
N THR A 70 -10.30 10.89 -18.83
CA THR A 70 -10.99 11.96 -18.08
C THR A 70 -12.50 11.85 -18.21
N LEU A 71 -13.03 11.63 -19.43
CA LEU A 71 -14.47 11.42 -19.65
C LEU A 71 -14.99 10.18 -18.92
N LYS A 72 -14.27 9.08 -18.97
CA LYS A 72 -14.58 7.85 -18.19
C LYS A 72 -14.58 8.14 -16.68
N GLY A 73 -13.63 8.95 -16.19
CA GLY A 73 -13.57 9.38 -14.79
C GLY A 73 -14.77 10.24 -14.38
N VAL A 74 -15.17 11.19 -15.24
CA VAL A 74 -16.36 12.02 -15.02
C VAL A 74 -17.63 11.16 -15.03
N TYR A 75 -17.79 10.28 -16.01
CA TYR A 75 -18.92 9.35 -16.07
C TYR A 75 -19.01 8.48 -14.80
N LYS A 76 -17.89 7.85 -14.38
CA LYS A 76 -17.83 7.08 -13.13
C LYS A 76 -18.21 7.94 -11.91
N SER A 77 -17.80 9.20 -11.88
CA SER A 77 -18.11 10.11 -10.77
C SER A 77 -19.59 10.46 -10.74
N ILE A 78 -20.19 10.77 -11.89
CA ILE A 78 -21.63 11.06 -12.00
C ILE A 78 -22.44 9.82 -11.58
N TYR A 79 -22.11 8.65 -12.16
CA TYR A 79 -22.78 7.40 -11.84
C TYR A 79 -22.68 7.07 -10.34
N ARG A 80 -21.50 7.21 -9.75
CA ARG A 80 -21.30 7.04 -8.30
C ARG A 80 -22.14 7.98 -7.47
N ASN A 81 -22.24 9.26 -7.87
CA ASN A 81 -23.02 10.23 -7.13
C ASN A 81 -24.54 9.98 -7.23
N LEU A 82 -25.01 9.55 -8.41
CA LEU A 82 -26.41 9.15 -8.58
C LEU A 82 -26.74 7.90 -7.77
N TYR A 83 -25.85 6.90 -7.81
CA TYR A 83 -26.00 5.70 -6.99
C TYR A 83 -25.96 6.02 -5.49
N ALA A 84 -25.06 6.93 -5.08
CA ALA A 84 -25.00 7.41 -3.72
C ALA A 84 -26.29 8.13 -3.27
N LEU A 85 -26.95 8.84 -4.18
CA LEU A 85 -28.26 9.47 -3.91
C LEU A 85 -29.35 8.39 -3.76
N PHE A 86 -29.36 7.38 -4.63
CA PHE A 86 -30.28 6.23 -4.54
C PHE A 86 -30.14 5.50 -3.18
N LEU A 87 -28.89 5.24 -2.73
CA LEU A 87 -28.63 4.60 -1.43
C LEU A 87 -29.08 5.45 -0.21
N ARG A 88 -29.32 6.76 -0.39
CA ARG A 88 -29.85 7.65 0.65
C ARG A 88 -31.36 7.60 0.79
N LEU A 89 -32.08 6.98 -0.14
CA LEU A 89 -33.51 6.81 -0.03
C LEU A 89 -33.86 6.03 1.25
N PRO A 90 -34.81 6.51 2.08
CA PRO A 90 -35.03 5.96 3.41
C PRO A 90 -35.25 4.46 3.44
N PHE A 91 -36.06 3.94 2.52
CA PHE A 91 -36.36 2.50 2.44
C PHE A 91 -35.16 1.68 1.96
N VAL A 92 -34.35 2.18 1.02
CA VAL A 92 -33.13 1.52 0.55
C VAL A 92 -32.09 1.47 1.66
N ASN A 93 -31.88 2.62 2.32
CA ASN A 93 -30.93 2.74 3.44
C ASN A 93 -31.32 1.82 4.62
N ALA A 94 -32.61 1.77 4.98
CA ALA A 94 -33.08 0.92 6.06
C ALA A 94 -32.83 -0.57 5.75
N ARG A 95 -33.12 -1.02 4.51
CA ARG A 95 -32.87 -2.40 4.09
C ARG A 95 -31.37 -2.75 4.11
N ILE A 96 -30.54 -1.88 3.54
CA ILE A 96 -29.08 -2.07 3.53
C ILE A 96 -28.53 -2.16 4.96
N ARG A 97 -28.96 -1.26 5.87
CA ARG A 97 -28.55 -1.33 7.29
C ARG A 97 -28.94 -2.64 7.96
N ALA A 98 -30.14 -3.16 7.66
CA ALA A 98 -30.57 -4.44 8.20
C ALA A 98 -29.68 -5.60 7.68
N ASP A 99 -29.39 -5.62 6.38
CA ASP A 99 -28.55 -6.64 5.75
C ASP A 99 -27.09 -6.55 6.26
N VAL A 100 -26.54 -5.36 6.39
CA VAL A 100 -25.19 -5.11 6.98
C VAL A 100 -25.14 -5.57 8.44
N SER A 101 -26.18 -5.24 9.25
CA SER A 101 -26.23 -5.67 10.64
C SER A 101 -26.28 -7.20 10.78
N LYS A 102 -27.01 -7.88 9.90
CA LYS A 102 -27.07 -9.33 9.86
C LYS A 102 -25.70 -9.93 9.52
N ALA A 103 -25.02 -9.40 8.48
CA ALA A 103 -23.68 -9.86 8.09
C ALA A 103 -22.63 -9.63 9.20
N ILE A 104 -22.72 -8.50 9.92
CA ILE A 104 -21.83 -8.24 11.07
C ILE A 104 -22.09 -9.26 12.19
N LEU A 105 -23.35 -9.59 12.48
CA LEU A 105 -23.70 -10.59 13.51
C LEU A 105 -23.17 -12.00 13.14
N GLU A 106 -23.24 -12.37 11.87
CA GLU A 106 -22.69 -13.64 11.37
C GLU A 106 -21.14 -13.65 11.50
N LEU A 107 -20.47 -12.55 11.17
CA LEU A 107 -19.02 -12.40 11.38
C LEU A 107 -18.66 -12.46 12.86
N GLU A 108 -19.41 -11.79 13.72
CA GLU A 108 -19.21 -11.84 15.18
C GLU A 108 -19.29 -13.27 15.69
N THR A 109 -20.30 -14.02 15.30
CA THR A 109 -20.49 -15.43 15.72
C THR A 109 -19.31 -16.32 15.27
N LYS A 110 -18.69 -16.01 14.10
CA LYS A 110 -17.54 -16.77 13.58
C LYS A 110 -16.21 -16.41 14.29
N LEU A 111 -16.04 -15.16 14.72
CA LEU A 111 -14.75 -14.62 15.16
C LEU A 111 -14.61 -14.52 16.67
N VAL A 112 -15.70 -14.26 17.39
CA VAL A 112 -15.69 -14.14 18.84
C VAL A 112 -15.91 -15.51 19.45
N PRO A 113 -14.90 -16.07 20.16
CA PRO A 113 -15.07 -17.33 20.85
C PRO A 113 -16.23 -17.22 21.85
N SER A 114 -17.22 -18.09 21.74
CA SER A 114 -18.36 -18.14 22.64
C SER A 114 -18.69 -19.59 22.97
N GLY A 115 -19.08 -19.87 24.21
CA GLY A 115 -19.46 -21.19 24.64
C GLY A 115 -19.10 -21.49 26.08
N PRO A 116 -19.53 -22.66 26.60
CA PRO A 116 -19.20 -23.07 27.97
C PRO A 116 -17.67 -23.18 28.18
N GLY A 117 -17.12 -22.45 29.12
CA GLY A 117 -15.69 -22.50 29.46
C GLY A 117 -14.83 -21.43 28.80
N VAL A 118 -15.37 -20.60 27.91
CA VAL A 118 -14.67 -19.39 27.41
C VAL A 118 -14.83 -18.27 28.43
N LEU A 119 -13.74 -17.93 29.11
CA LEU A 119 -13.69 -16.82 30.05
C LEU A 119 -13.32 -15.53 29.33
N SER A 120 -14.03 -14.47 29.68
CA SER A 120 -13.79 -13.12 29.15
C SER A 120 -13.39 -12.20 30.31
N TYR A 121 -12.26 -11.54 30.18
CA TYR A 121 -11.70 -10.66 31.22
C TYR A 121 -11.85 -9.20 30.80
N THR A 122 -12.92 -8.56 31.27
CA THR A 122 -13.24 -7.16 30.90
C THR A 122 -12.81 -6.16 31.98
N THR A 123 -12.42 -6.64 33.16
CA THR A 123 -11.91 -5.83 34.28
C THR A 123 -10.67 -6.48 34.87
N LEU A 124 -9.84 -5.66 35.54
CA LEU A 124 -8.71 -6.19 36.29
C LEU A 124 -9.22 -7.09 37.44
N PRO A 125 -8.56 -8.23 37.70
CA PRO A 125 -8.88 -9.03 38.86
C PRO A 125 -8.61 -8.21 40.13
N THR A 126 -9.48 -8.32 41.11
CA THR A 126 -9.36 -7.61 42.41
C THR A 126 -8.07 -7.99 43.13
N ILE A 127 -7.62 -9.22 42.99
CA ILE A 127 -6.34 -9.73 43.51
C ILE A 127 -5.52 -10.19 42.29
N GLY A 128 -4.27 -9.73 42.18
CA GLY A 128 -3.36 -10.11 41.11
C GLY A 128 -3.15 -11.63 41.04
N TRP A 129 -3.13 -12.18 39.86
CA TRP A 129 -2.93 -13.61 39.61
C TRP A 129 -1.49 -14.04 39.92
N SER A 130 -1.35 -15.26 40.40
CA SER A 130 -0.03 -15.89 40.56
C SER A 130 0.60 -16.15 39.17
N ALA A 131 1.93 -16.28 39.14
CA ALA A 131 2.64 -16.62 37.90
C ALA A 131 2.19 -17.96 37.28
N GLU A 132 1.67 -18.87 38.11
CA GLU A 132 1.16 -20.17 37.68
C GLU A 132 -0.22 -20.03 37.02
N GLN A 133 -1.11 -19.22 37.61
CA GLN A 133 -2.41 -18.90 37.01
C GLN A 133 -2.27 -18.22 35.66
N VAL A 134 -1.37 -17.22 35.56
CA VAL A 134 -1.07 -16.53 34.28
C VAL A 134 -0.55 -17.53 33.23
N ARG A 135 0.38 -18.42 33.60
CA ARG A 135 0.91 -19.45 32.68
C ARG A 135 -0.15 -20.43 32.23
N SER A 136 -1.00 -20.89 33.16
CA SER A 136 -2.10 -21.82 32.85
C SER A 136 -3.07 -21.20 31.83
N GLU A 137 -3.47 -19.93 32.04
CA GLU A 137 -4.42 -19.26 31.15
C GLU A 137 -3.80 -18.94 29.79
N LEU A 138 -2.53 -18.51 29.73
CA LEU A 138 -1.80 -18.34 28.48
C LEU A 138 -1.66 -19.67 27.71
N GLY A 139 -1.55 -20.80 28.39
CA GLY A 139 -1.58 -22.13 27.78
C GLY A 139 -2.91 -22.39 27.06
N LYS A 140 -4.03 -22.19 27.75
CA LYS A 140 -5.38 -22.36 27.17
C LYS A 140 -5.62 -21.44 25.99
N LEU A 141 -5.20 -20.18 26.06
CA LEU A 141 -5.31 -19.23 24.96
C LEU A 141 -4.43 -19.61 23.77
N GLY A 142 -3.27 -20.24 24.02
CA GLY A 142 -2.38 -20.75 22.99
C GLY A 142 -2.92 -21.97 22.26
N GLU A 143 -3.76 -22.79 22.92
CA GLU A 143 -4.39 -23.97 22.35
C GLU A 143 -5.57 -23.67 21.42
N MET A 144 -6.08 -22.42 21.42
CA MET A 144 -7.21 -22.00 20.62
C MET A 144 -7.00 -22.08 19.10
N LYS A 145 -5.75 -22.17 18.59
CA LYS A 145 -5.42 -22.55 17.20
C LYS A 145 -3.98 -23.05 17.05
N HIS A 146 -3.85 -24.16 16.32
CA HIS A 146 -2.61 -24.88 16.04
C HIS A 146 -1.65 -24.11 15.10
N THR A 147 -0.64 -23.43 15.63
CA THR A 147 0.57 -23.12 14.89
C THR A 147 1.77 -23.24 15.85
N ARG A 148 2.67 -24.16 15.53
CA ARG A 148 3.96 -24.34 16.22
C ARG A 148 4.87 -23.12 15.95
N TRP A 149 4.78 -22.08 16.78
CA TRP A 149 5.65 -20.90 16.68
C TRP A 149 6.77 -20.90 17.73
N GLU A 150 6.89 -21.98 18.53
CA GLU A 150 7.66 -22.05 19.78
C GLU A 150 9.14 -22.37 19.62
N ASP A 151 9.61 -22.81 18.44
CA ASP A 151 10.97 -23.28 18.27
C ASP A 151 11.97 -22.13 18.09
N GLY A 152 12.55 -21.66 19.16
CA GLY A 152 13.82 -20.92 19.19
C GLY A 152 13.77 -19.40 19.33
N ARG A 153 12.61 -18.73 19.27
CA ARG A 153 12.51 -17.25 19.32
C ARG A 153 12.08 -16.67 20.68
N ALA A 154 11.52 -17.52 21.53
CA ALA A 154 10.92 -17.10 22.80
C ALA A 154 11.94 -16.61 23.85
N GLN A 155 13.19 -17.05 23.79
CA GLN A 155 14.17 -16.73 24.82
C GLN A 155 14.71 -15.30 24.70
N ALA A 156 15.03 -14.84 23.49
CA ALA A 156 15.45 -13.44 23.26
C ALA A 156 14.31 -12.46 23.58
N PHE A 157 13.08 -12.83 23.26
CA PHE A 157 11.91 -12.02 23.57
C PHE A 157 11.71 -11.85 25.10
N LYS A 158 11.83 -12.93 25.88
CA LYS A 158 11.69 -12.88 27.34
C LYS A 158 12.74 -11.99 28.00
N GLN A 159 13.99 -12.08 27.56
CA GLN A 159 15.12 -11.35 28.15
C GLN A 159 15.02 -9.83 27.97
N PHE A 160 14.44 -9.36 26.84
CA PHE A 160 14.38 -7.95 26.49
C PHE A 160 12.96 -7.35 26.53
N GLY A 161 12.00 -8.05 27.17
CA GLY A 161 10.58 -7.67 27.22
C GLY A 161 10.30 -6.27 27.76
N VAL A 162 11.08 -5.83 28.74
CA VAL A 162 10.94 -4.51 29.38
C VAL A 162 11.87 -3.45 28.81
N SER A 163 12.74 -3.80 27.87
CA SER A 163 13.73 -2.86 27.32
C SER A 163 13.12 -1.91 26.29
N ASN A 164 13.63 -0.68 26.26
CA ASN A 164 13.12 0.40 25.42
C ASN A 164 14.28 1.22 24.82
N PRO A 165 14.50 1.19 23.50
CA PRO A 165 15.61 1.88 22.85
C PRO A 165 15.56 3.41 22.89
N ILE A 166 14.47 4.02 23.40
CA ILE A 166 14.41 5.47 23.63
C ILE A 166 15.33 5.92 24.78
N HIS A 167 15.71 4.97 25.65
CA HIS A 167 16.65 5.18 26.75
C HIS A 167 17.95 4.40 26.48
N PRO A 168 18.83 4.90 25.59
CA PRO A 168 19.99 4.16 25.13
C PRO A 168 21.08 4.00 26.20
N ASP A 169 21.08 4.84 27.22
CA ASP A 169 21.92 4.79 28.41
C ASP A 169 21.52 3.62 29.33
N VAL A 170 20.22 3.37 29.47
CA VAL A 170 19.67 2.27 30.28
C VAL A 170 19.73 0.93 29.53
N PHE A 171 19.48 0.96 28.21
CA PHE A 171 19.38 -0.24 27.36
C PHE A 171 20.40 -0.22 26.19
N PRO A 172 21.72 -0.11 26.45
CA PRO A 172 22.72 0.01 25.38
C PRO A 172 22.76 -1.22 24.46
N GLY A 173 22.48 -2.42 24.97
CA GLY A 173 22.42 -3.65 24.19
C GLY A 173 21.32 -3.61 23.12
N VAL A 174 20.11 -3.16 23.46
CA VAL A 174 18.99 -3.03 22.50
C VAL A 174 19.29 -1.95 21.46
N ARG A 175 19.86 -0.81 21.89
CA ARG A 175 20.31 0.24 20.96
C ARG A 175 21.34 -0.31 19.95
N LYS A 176 22.30 -1.13 20.43
CA LYS A 176 23.30 -1.76 19.56
C LYS A 176 22.63 -2.72 18.58
N MET A 177 21.75 -3.62 19.06
CA MET A 177 21.04 -4.57 18.18
C MET A 177 20.18 -3.84 17.14
N GLU A 178 19.50 -2.74 17.49
CA GLU A 178 18.75 -1.92 16.52
C GLU A 178 19.66 -1.35 15.45
N ALA A 179 20.79 -0.78 15.83
CA ALA A 179 21.76 -0.23 14.89
C ALA A 179 22.33 -1.29 13.95
N GLU A 180 22.58 -2.50 14.46
CA GLU A 180 23.07 -3.63 13.66
C GLU A 180 22.03 -4.20 12.71
N VAL A 181 20.75 -4.32 13.13
CA VAL A 181 19.63 -4.68 12.23
C VAL A 181 19.54 -3.71 11.05
N VAL A 182 19.63 -2.40 11.33
CA VAL A 182 19.62 -1.37 10.29
C VAL A 182 20.86 -1.49 9.40
N ALA A 183 22.06 -1.67 9.96
CA ALA A 183 23.30 -1.77 9.20
C ALA A 183 23.33 -3.00 8.28
N MET A 184 22.96 -4.18 8.80
CA MET A 184 22.87 -5.42 8.01
C MET A 184 21.86 -5.27 6.86
N THR A 185 20.71 -4.63 7.12
CA THR A 185 19.70 -4.41 6.09
C THR A 185 20.19 -3.41 5.04
N LEU A 186 20.87 -2.32 5.44
CA LEU A 186 21.48 -1.35 4.51
C LEU A 186 22.51 -2.01 3.59
N ALA A 187 23.39 -2.85 4.16
CA ALA A 187 24.38 -3.58 3.39
C ALA A 187 23.73 -4.53 2.38
N LEU A 188 22.71 -5.27 2.79
CA LEU A 188 21.97 -6.20 1.93
C LEU A 188 21.28 -5.49 0.75
N PHE A 189 20.85 -4.24 0.92
CA PHE A 189 20.21 -3.41 -0.10
C PHE A 189 21.18 -2.42 -0.78
N HIS A 190 22.50 -2.64 -0.66
CA HIS A 190 23.56 -1.91 -1.34
C HIS A 190 23.49 -0.39 -1.11
N ALA A 191 23.19 0.02 0.12
CA ALA A 191 23.16 1.43 0.47
C ALA A 191 24.57 2.05 0.37
N PRO A 192 24.68 3.33 -0.08
CA PRO A 192 25.96 4.01 -0.16
C PRO A 192 26.69 4.04 1.20
N THR A 193 27.99 3.81 1.20
CA THR A 193 28.82 4.03 2.39
C THR A 193 29.02 5.52 2.65
N PRO A 194 29.52 5.93 3.84
CA PRO A 194 29.87 7.34 4.08
C PRO A 194 30.88 7.90 3.06
N GLU A 195 31.81 7.07 2.60
CA GLU A 195 32.83 7.43 1.60
C GLU A 195 32.18 7.68 0.22
N ASP A 196 31.22 6.85 -0.18
CA ASP A 196 30.52 6.96 -1.47
C ASP A 196 29.53 8.13 -1.53
N SER A 197 29.13 8.66 -0.38
CA SER A 197 27.99 9.58 -0.24
C SER A 197 28.32 11.07 -0.45
N LYS A 198 29.53 11.42 -0.86
CA LYS A 198 29.98 12.81 -1.11
C LYS A 198 29.59 13.81 0.00
N GLY A 199 29.66 13.38 1.26
CA GLY A 199 29.33 14.21 2.42
C GLY A 199 27.88 14.15 2.91
N GLU A 200 26.98 13.41 2.27
CA GLU A 200 25.61 13.20 2.74
C GLU A 200 25.48 12.16 3.88
N GLY A 201 26.61 11.55 4.29
CA GLY A 201 26.73 10.72 5.48
C GLY A 201 26.35 9.25 5.31
N GLY A 202 26.25 8.74 4.07
CA GLY A 202 25.94 7.34 3.75
C GLY A 202 24.50 6.93 4.02
N GLY A 203 24.21 5.66 3.73
CA GLY A 203 22.90 5.05 3.98
C GLY A 203 22.48 5.13 5.44
N ALA A 204 21.19 5.23 5.69
CA ALA A 204 20.63 5.32 7.03
C ALA A 204 19.25 4.66 7.10
N GLY A 205 18.83 4.23 8.28
CA GLY A 205 17.52 3.60 8.47
C GLY A 205 16.99 3.73 9.89
N VAL A 206 15.77 3.24 10.09
CA VAL A 206 15.10 3.16 11.40
C VAL A 206 14.24 1.90 11.41
N THR A 207 14.20 1.18 12.52
CA THR A 207 13.22 0.11 12.73
C THR A 207 11.83 0.70 12.98
N THR A 208 10.81 0.01 12.53
CA THR A 208 9.39 0.40 12.64
C THR A 208 8.56 -0.80 13.07
N SER A 209 7.30 -0.58 13.44
CA SER A 209 6.37 -1.62 13.88
C SER A 209 5.85 -2.52 12.74
N GLY A 210 6.18 -2.21 11.48
CA GLY A 210 5.74 -2.96 10.31
C GLY A 210 5.79 -2.13 9.03
N GLY A 211 5.59 -2.78 7.88
CA GLY A 211 5.65 -2.14 6.57
C GLY A 211 4.74 -0.92 6.42
N THR A 212 3.57 -0.95 7.03
CA THR A 212 2.68 0.21 7.05
C THR A 212 3.35 1.43 7.67
N GLU A 213 4.00 1.29 8.84
CA GLU A 213 4.73 2.41 9.46
C GLU A 213 5.94 2.80 8.62
N SER A 214 6.70 1.86 8.08
CA SER A 214 7.83 2.15 7.19
C SER A 214 7.41 3.01 5.99
N ILE A 215 6.30 2.69 5.34
CA ILE A 215 5.72 3.46 4.24
C ILE A 215 5.27 4.85 4.71
N LEU A 216 4.54 4.93 5.85
CA LEU A 216 4.13 6.21 6.42
C LEU A 216 5.33 7.13 6.69
N MET A 217 6.42 6.59 7.26
CA MET A 217 7.63 7.35 7.56
C MET A 217 8.35 7.83 6.29
N ALA A 218 8.43 7.00 5.24
CA ALA A 218 8.99 7.40 3.95
C ALA A 218 8.19 8.53 3.29
N VAL A 219 6.85 8.45 3.33
CA VAL A 219 5.95 9.49 2.80
C VAL A 219 6.05 10.78 3.63
N LEU A 220 6.12 10.66 4.97
CA LEU A 220 6.34 11.80 5.87
C LEU A 220 7.66 12.50 5.57
N ALA A 221 8.76 11.74 5.42
CA ALA A 221 10.07 12.30 5.08
C ALA A 221 10.03 13.05 3.74
N ALA A 222 9.40 12.50 2.71
CA ALA A 222 9.24 13.17 1.43
C ALA A 222 8.40 14.46 1.53
N ARG A 223 7.32 14.44 2.33
CA ARG A 223 6.47 15.61 2.61
C ARG A 223 7.26 16.71 3.31
N GLN A 224 7.98 16.38 4.37
CA GLN A 224 8.76 17.35 5.13
C GLN A 224 9.92 17.92 4.30
N LYS A 225 10.63 17.06 3.53
CA LYS A 225 11.63 17.51 2.56
C LYS A 225 11.05 18.54 1.59
N ALA A 226 9.94 18.23 0.94
CA ALA A 226 9.31 19.12 -0.03
C ALA A 226 8.80 20.43 0.60
N TYR A 227 8.29 20.35 1.83
CA TYR A 227 7.88 21.53 2.59
C TYR A 227 9.05 22.47 2.89
N HIS A 228 10.15 21.95 3.41
CA HIS A 228 11.30 22.75 3.82
C HIS A 228 12.14 23.26 2.65
N GLU A 229 12.34 22.43 1.62
CA GLU A 229 13.23 22.79 0.51
C GLU A 229 12.50 23.52 -0.63
N ARG A 230 11.21 23.25 -0.86
CA ARG A 230 10.45 23.77 -1.99
C ARG A 230 9.17 24.50 -1.61
N SER A 231 8.86 24.65 -0.32
CA SER A 231 7.63 25.28 0.22
C SER A 231 6.33 24.67 -0.36
N VAL A 232 6.31 23.37 -0.64
CA VAL A 232 5.12 22.69 -1.17
C VAL A 232 4.06 22.58 -0.07
N ARG A 233 2.89 23.20 -0.30
CA ARG A 233 1.76 23.24 0.64
C ARG A 233 0.62 22.30 0.26
N GLU A 234 0.47 21.96 -1.02
CA GLU A 234 -0.50 20.98 -1.54
C GLU A 234 0.26 19.78 -2.12
N PRO A 235 0.85 18.91 -1.28
CA PRO A 235 1.70 17.82 -1.75
C PRO A 235 0.90 16.75 -2.51
N GLU A 236 1.55 16.15 -3.51
CA GLU A 236 0.99 15.09 -4.34
C GLU A 236 1.99 13.94 -4.47
N ILE A 237 1.52 12.69 -4.38
CA ILE A 237 2.31 11.48 -4.65
C ILE A 237 1.76 10.72 -5.84
N ILE A 238 2.64 10.08 -6.59
CA ILE A 238 2.30 9.29 -7.78
C ILE A 238 2.75 7.86 -7.54
N LEU A 239 1.82 6.91 -7.64
CA LEU A 239 2.09 5.50 -7.37
C LEU A 239 1.29 4.57 -8.29
N PRO A 240 1.75 3.32 -8.50
CA PRO A 240 0.98 2.28 -9.18
C PRO A 240 -0.36 2.03 -8.46
N GLU A 241 -1.41 1.72 -9.18
CA GLU A 241 -2.68 1.30 -8.57
C GLU A 241 -2.54 0.02 -7.73
N THR A 242 -1.53 -0.81 -8.02
CA THR A 242 -1.15 -2.03 -7.30
C THR A 242 -0.31 -1.79 -6.05
N ALA A 243 0.15 -0.54 -5.78
CA ALA A 243 0.93 -0.21 -4.60
C ALA A 243 0.12 -0.44 -3.32
N HIS A 244 0.81 -0.81 -2.24
CA HIS A 244 0.20 -1.12 -0.96
C HIS A 244 -0.69 0.02 -0.44
N THR A 245 -1.84 -0.33 0.15
CA THR A 245 -2.85 0.65 0.62
C THR A 245 -2.32 1.62 1.69
N ALA A 246 -1.20 1.31 2.34
CA ALA A 246 -0.53 2.22 3.28
C ALA A 246 -0.16 3.58 2.67
N PHE A 247 0.10 3.67 1.36
CA PHE A 247 0.30 4.95 0.68
C PHE A 247 -0.98 5.80 0.62
N ARG A 248 -2.14 5.16 0.40
CA ARG A 248 -3.45 5.86 0.45
C ARG A 248 -3.76 6.31 1.88
N LYS A 249 -3.45 5.48 2.89
CA LYS A 249 -3.54 5.82 4.31
C LYS A 249 -2.64 7.01 4.66
N ALA A 250 -1.39 7.03 4.17
CA ALA A 250 -0.49 8.18 4.30
C ALA A 250 -1.08 9.44 3.66
N GLY A 251 -1.69 9.32 2.47
CA GLY A 251 -2.36 10.42 1.78
C GLY A 251 -3.47 11.04 2.63
N GLU A 252 -4.29 10.20 3.26
CA GLU A 252 -5.38 10.63 4.14
C GLU A 252 -4.84 11.27 5.44
N TYR A 253 -3.89 10.60 6.12
CA TYR A 253 -3.36 11.07 7.40
C TYR A 253 -2.54 12.35 7.29
N PHE A 254 -1.79 12.53 6.20
CA PHE A 254 -0.88 13.66 6.03
C PHE A 254 -1.41 14.74 5.08
N GLY A 255 -2.66 14.63 4.62
CA GLY A 255 -3.26 15.60 3.71
C GLY A 255 -2.57 15.67 2.34
N ILE A 256 -2.18 14.52 1.79
CA ILE A 256 -1.46 14.39 0.52
C ILE A 256 -2.40 13.86 -0.56
N ARG A 257 -2.41 14.49 -1.74
CA ARG A 257 -3.16 13.96 -2.88
C ARG A 257 -2.44 12.77 -3.48
N VAL A 258 -3.17 11.66 -3.64
CA VAL A 258 -2.67 10.42 -4.22
C VAL A 258 -3.12 10.28 -5.67
N HIS A 259 -2.17 10.11 -6.59
CA HIS A 259 -2.44 9.80 -8.00
C HIS A 259 -2.13 8.33 -8.26
N LEU A 260 -3.17 7.56 -8.60
CA LEU A 260 -3.03 6.16 -8.96
C LEU A 260 -2.79 6.04 -10.47
N VAL A 261 -1.74 5.32 -10.84
CA VAL A 261 -1.36 5.05 -12.23
C VAL A 261 -1.75 3.64 -12.58
N PRO A 262 -2.48 3.43 -13.71
CA PRO A 262 -2.85 2.09 -14.17
C PRO A 262 -1.65 1.17 -14.40
N CYS A 263 -1.85 -0.11 -14.10
CA CYS A 263 -0.93 -1.21 -14.36
C CYS A 263 -1.57 -2.21 -15.36
N PRO A 264 -1.65 -1.87 -16.65
CA PRO A 264 -2.40 -2.65 -17.63
C PRO A 264 -1.75 -4.00 -17.93
N ALA A 265 -2.56 -5.00 -18.29
CA ALA A 265 -2.08 -6.32 -18.72
C ALA A 265 -1.10 -6.24 -19.89
N ALA A 266 -1.33 -5.32 -20.84
CA ALA A 266 -0.43 -5.06 -21.98
C ALA A 266 0.98 -4.63 -21.53
N ASN A 267 1.16 -4.14 -20.29
CA ASN A 267 2.46 -3.81 -19.69
C ASN A 267 2.88 -4.84 -18.62
N ASN A 268 2.39 -6.07 -18.70
CA ASN A 268 2.61 -7.12 -17.71
C ASN A 268 2.27 -6.67 -16.27
N TYR A 269 1.21 -5.91 -16.10
CA TYR A 269 0.74 -5.37 -14.83
C TYR A 269 1.77 -4.52 -14.08
N ARG A 270 2.74 -3.95 -14.78
CA ARG A 270 3.68 -2.93 -14.27
C ARG A 270 3.09 -1.54 -14.44
N VAL A 271 3.57 -0.61 -13.62
CA VAL A 271 3.19 0.80 -13.71
C VAL A 271 3.46 1.39 -15.10
N HIS A 272 2.49 2.13 -15.65
CA HIS A 272 2.62 2.76 -16.97
C HIS A 272 3.43 4.05 -16.91
N ILE A 273 4.72 3.98 -17.22
CA ILE A 273 5.72 5.07 -17.06
C ILE A 273 5.31 6.37 -17.76
N ALA A 274 4.71 6.29 -18.96
CA ALA A 274 4.27 7.50 -19.66
C ALA A 274 3.15 8.24 -18.90
N SER A 275 2.29 7.54 -18.18
CA SER A 275 1.28 8.15 -17.31
C SER A 275 1.90 8.77 -16.06
N VAL A 276 2.89 8.11 -15.43
CA VAL A 276 3.67 8.71 -14.33
C VAL A 276 4.25 10.06 -14.78
N ARG A 277 4.95 10.06 -15.93
CA ARG A 277 5.57 11.29 -16.47
C ARG A 277 4.57 12.42 -16.70
N ARG A 278 3.35 12.13 -17.15
CA ARG A 278 2.32 13.15 -17.41
C ARG A 278 1.74 13.77 -16.14
N LEU A 279 1.74 13.02 -15.03
CA LEU A 279 1.21 13.48 -13.75
C LEU A 279 2.20 14.32 -12.94
N ILE A 280 3.51 14.21 -13.20
CA ILE A 280 4.54 14.98 -12.50
C ILE A 280 4.31 16.48 -12.67
N ASN A 281 4.29 17.21 -11.56
CA ASN A 281 4.11 18.65 -11.50
C ASN A 281 4.85 19.25 -10.29
N SER A 282 4.77 20.59 -10.08
CA SER A 282 5.46 21.29 -9.01
C SER A 282 5.08 20.84 -7.60
N ASN A 283 3.91 20.24 -7.41
CA ASN A 283 3.43 19.74 -6.11
C ASN A 283 3.79 18.27 -5.88
N THR A 284 4.33 17.57 -6.89
CA THR A 284 4.77 16.19 -6.73
C THR A 284 5.93 16.11 -5.75
N ILE A 285 5.79 15.27 -4.73
CA ILE A 285 6.80 15.12 -3.66
C ILE A 285 7.45 13.74 -3.65
N LEU A 286 6.83 12.72 -4.26
CA LEU A 286 7.30 11.34 -4.21
C LEU A 286 6.78 10.55 -5.42
N LEU A 287 7.66 9.76 -6.02
CA LEU A 287 7.31 8.65 -6.90
C LEU A 287 7.45 7.34 -6.12
N VAL A 288 6.60 6.35 -6.44
CA VAL A 288 6.59 5.04 -5.79
C VAL A 288 6.64 3.94 -6.82
N GLY A 289 7.41 2.87 -6.51
CA GLY A 289 7.37 1.59 -7.20
C GLY A 289 7.42 0.45 -6.19
N SER A 290 7.02 -0.75 -6.58
CA SER A 290 6.99 -1.92 -5.72
C SER A 290 7.94 -3.02 -6.21
N ALA A 291 8.60 -3.71 -5.28
CA ALA A 291 9.52 -4.79 -5.59
C ALA A 291 9.35 -5.99 -4.62
N PRO A 292 8.35 -6.88 -4.85
CA PRO A 292 7.23 -6.79 -5.77
C PRO A 292 5.99 -6.11 -5.14
N ASN A 293 4.97 -5.84 -5.97
CA ASN A 293 3.66 -5.45 -5.45
C ASN A 293 2.94 -6.63 -4.78
N PHE A 294 2.06 -6.33 -3.81
CA PHE A 294 1.31 -7.35 -3.07
C PHE A 294 0.31 -8.13 -3.94
N PRO A 295 -0.53 -7.49 -4.79
CA PRO A 295 -1.58 -8.22 -5.49
C PRO A 295 -1.04 -9.30 -6.44
N HIS A 296 -0.06 -8.95 -7.26
CA HIS A 296 0.33 -9.78 -8.41
C HIS A 296 1.74 -10.38 -8.30
N GLY A 297 2.54 -9.98 -7.30
CA GLY A 297 3.94 -10.41 -7.21
C GLY A 297 4.85 -9.82 -8.30
N VAL A 298 4.40 -8.79 -8.99
CA VAL A 298 5.11 -8.14 -10.11
C VAL A 298 6.03 -7.04 -9.58
N VAL A 299 7.26 -6.99 -10.10
CA VAL A 299 8.22 -5.92 -9.83
C VAL A 299 8.05 -4.81 -10.86
N ASP A 300 7.86 -3.58 -10.40
CA ASP A 300 7.76 -2.40 -11.26
C ASP A 300 9.09 -2.08 -11.96
N ASP A 301 9.05 -1.30 -13.04
CA ASP A 301 10.27 -0.81 -13.71
C ASP A 301 10.90 0.34 -12.89
N ILE A 302 11.63 -0.06 -11.84
CA ILE A 302 12.27 0.88 -10.91
C ILE A 302 13.32 1.73 -11.62
N SER A 303 14.04 1.15 -12.60
CA SER A 303 15.02 1.88 -13.41
C SER A 303 14.37 2.99 -14.25
N ALA A 304 13.19 2.76 -14.84
CA ALA A 304 12.46 3.80 -15.57
C ALA A 304 11.88 4.87 -14.63
N LEU A 305 11.35 4.46 -13.46
CA LEU A 305 10.91 5.41 -12.42
C LEU A 305 12.10 6.26 -11.92
N SER A 306 13.27 5.65 -11.73
CA SER A 306 14.50 6.34 -11.33
C SER A 306 14.91 7.42 -12.32
N ARG A 307 14.88 7.14 -13.62
CA ARG A 307 15.17 8.14 -14.65
C ARG A 307 14.23 9.36 -14.56
N LEU A 308 12.94 9.13 -14.29
CA LEU A 308 11.98 10.23 -14.06
C LEU A 308 12.28 10.98 -12.75
N ALA A 309 12.55 10.26 -11.68
CA ALA A 309 12.87 10.83 -10.37
C ALA A 309 14.09 11.77 -10.45
N LEU A 310 15.17 11.30 -11.07
CA LEU A 310 16.39 12.09 -11.28
C LEU A 310 16.15 13.33 -12.16
N LYS A 311 15.44 13.14 -13.30
CA LYS A 311 15.11 14.25 -14.21
C LYS A 311 14.33 15.36 -13.53
N HIS A 312 13.40 15.02 -12.64
CA HIS A 312 12.53 15.98 -11.96
C HIS A 312 12.98 16.31 -10.54
N LYS A 313 14.15 15.80 -10.10
CA LYS A 313 14.70 15.98 -8.74
C LYS A 313 13.69 15.58 -7.65
N LEU A 314 13.02 14.45 -7.86
CA LEU A 314 12.02 13.90 -6.95
C LEU A 314 12.58 12.69 -6.19
N PRO A 315 12.20 12.49 -4.93
CA PRO A 315 12.41 11.23 -4.25
C PRO A 315 11.68 10.07 -4.97
N LEU A 316 12.31 8.89 -4.96
CA LEU A 316 11.71 7.62 -5.37
C LEU A 316 11.76 6.65 -4.19
N HIS A 317 10.61 6.17 -3.77
CA HIS A 317 10.49 5.12 -2.77
C HIS A 317 10.20 3.77 -3.44
N VAL A 318 10.91 2.73 -2.99
CA VAL A 318 10.64 1.35 -3.40
C VAL A 318 10.02 0.58 -2.23
N ASP A 319 8.78 0.16 -2.39
CA ASP A 319 8.15 -0.74 -1.45
C ASP A 319 8.66 -2.16 -1.69
N CYS A 320 9.56 -2.59 -0.82
CA CYS A 320 10.14 -3.93 -0.79
C CYS A 320 9.71 -4.73 0.45
N CYS A 321 8.60 -4.32 1.09
CA CYS A 321 8.09 -5.04 2.27
C CYS A 321 7.84 -6.51 1.99
N LEU A 322 7.30 -6.84 0.82
CA LEU A 322 7.02 -8.22 0.43
C LEU A 322 8.25 -8.92 -0.15
N GLY A 323 9.08 -8.24 -0.93
CA GLY A 323 10.35 -8.77 -1.44
C GLY A 323 11.34 -9.11 -0.34
N SER A 324 11.41 -8.22 0.66
CA SER A 324 12.10 -8.43 1.94
C SER A 324 13.45 -9.15 1.78
N PHE A 325 13.66 -10.28 2.44
CA PHE A 325 14.89 -11.08 2.43
C PHE A 325 14.86 -12.21 1.38
N ILE A 326 14.03 -12.13 0.35
CA ILE A 326 14.07 -13.02 -0.82
C ILE A 326 14.69 -12.33 -2.03
N ILE A 327 14.20 -11.14 -2.40
CA ILE A 327 14.61 -10.47 -3.64
C ILE A 327 16.11 -10.14 -3.70
N PRO A 328 16.81 -9.76 -2.59
CA PRO A 328 18.25 -9.52 -2.63
C PRO A 328 19.08 -10.77 -2.93
N PHE A 329 18.53 -11.96 -2.73
CA PHE A 329 19.23 -13.24 -2.94
C PHE A 329 18.93 -13.87 -4.30
N LEU A 330 18.04 -13.30 -5.13
CA LEU A 330 17.69 -13.89 -6.43
C LEU A 330 18.90 -14.11 -7.32
N GLU A 331 19.81 -13.12 -7.43
CA GLU A 331 21.00 -13.21 -8.25
C GLU A 331 21.94 -14.33 -7.78
N LYS A 332 22.23 -14.40 -6.47
CA LYS A 332 23.04 -15.48 -5.87
C LYS A 332 22.38 -16.85 -6.02
N ALA A 333 21.06 -16.91 -6.08
CA ALA A 333 20.27 -18.12 -6.29
C ALA A 333 20.15 -18.52 -7.78
N GLY A 334 20.72 -17.76 -8.70
CA GLY A 334 20.65 -18.01 -10.15
C GLY A 334 19.31 -17.67 -10.80
N TYR A 335 18.47 -16.89 -10.14
CA TYR A 335 17.21 -16.42 -10.68
C TYR A 335 17.32 -15.02 -11.32
N PRO A 336 16.42 -14.66 -12.25
CA PRO A 336 16.37 -13.30 -12.77
C PRO A 336 16.21 -12.28 -11.64
N ALA A 337 17.15 -11.35 -11.53
CA ALA A 337 17.19 -10.33 -10.50
C ALA A 337 16.98 -8.94 -11.14
N PRO A 338 15.87 -8.26 -10.86
CA PRO A 338 15.64 -6.91 -11.36
C PRO A 338 16.43 -5.89 -10.54
N ASP A 339 16.83 -4.78 -11.17
CA ASP A 339 17.37 -3.63 -10.45
C ASP A 339 16.27 -2.92 -9.66
N PHE A 340 16.40 -2.83 -8.33
CA PHE A 340 15.35 -2.25 -7.50
C PHE A 340 15.86 -1.48 -6.27
N ASP A 341 17.09 -1.74 -5.83
CA ASP A 341 17.66 -1.22 -4.58
C ASP A 341 18.49 0.06 -4.78
N PHE A 342 19.35 0.38 -3.81
CA PHE A 342 20.17 1.60 -3.88
C PHE A 342 21.25 1.59 -4.97
N ARG A 343 21.49 0.48 -5.68
CA ARG A 343 22.28 0.48 -6.91
C ARG A 343 21.61 1.30 -8.00
N VAL A 344 20.29 1.44 -7.95
CA VAL A 344 19.54 2.33 -8.85
C VAL A 344 19.66 3.78 -8.35
N PRO A 345 20.29 4.70 -9.10
CA PRO A 345 20.69 6.03 -8.59
C PRO A 345 19.55 6.90 -8.04
N GLY A 346 18.34 6.81 -8.62
CA GLY A 346 17.20 7.62 -8.23
C GLY A 346 16.44 7.09 -7.01
N VAL A 347 16.71 5.86 -6.54
CA VAL A 347 16.07 5.31 -5.34
C VAL A 347 16.59 6.04 -4.10
N THR A 348 15.68 6.67 -3.36
CA THR A 348 15.99 7.48 -2.17
C THR A 348 15.60 6.83 -0.87
N SER A 349 14.60 5.92 -0.89
CA SER A 349 14.16 5.17 0.29
C SER A 349 13.57 3.82 -0.10
N ILE A 350 13.66 2.85 0.83
CA ILE A 350 13.14 1.50 0.66
C ILE A 350 12.47 1.07 1.97
N SER A 351 11.30 0.45 1.91
CA SER A 351 10.67 -0.24 3.05
C SER A 351 10.91 -1.74 2.97
N VAL A 352 11.30 -2.37 4.09
CA VAL A 352 11.70 -3.78 4.16
C VAL A 352 11.10 -4.44 5.39
N ASP A 353 10.22 -5.44 5.21
CA ASP A 353 9.65 -6.17 6.34
C ASP A 353 10.56 -7.31 6.80
N THR A 354 11.22 -7.12 7.92
CA THR A 354 12.00 -8.17 8.57
C THR A 354 11.12 -9.31 9.10
N HIS A 355 9.87 -9.02 9.45
CA HIS A 355 8.90 -10.00 9.97
C HIS A 355 8.17 -10.82 8.88
N LYS A 356 8.50 -10.61 7.59
CA LYS A 356 8.07 -11.49 6.48
C LYS A 356 9.15 -12.53 6.21
N TYR A 357 9.91 -12.39 5.16
CA TYR A 357 10.95 -13.36 4.80
C TYR A 357 12.29 -13.14 5.52
N GLY A 358 12.39 -12.13 6.39
CA GLY A 358 13.46 -12.02 7.38
C GLY A 358 13.23 -12.89 8.63
N PHE A 359 12.07 -13.56 8.73
CA PHE A 359 11.66 -14.46 9.82
C PHE A 359 11.74 -13.86 11.22
N ALA A 360 11.76 -12.52 11.34
CA ALA A 360 11.67 -11.84 12.61
C ALA A 360 10.25 -11.96 13.20
N PRO A 361 10.08 -11.77 14.51
CA PRO A 361 8.77 -11.65 15.15
C PRO A 361 7.92 -10.57 14.47
N LYS A 362 6.60 -10.76 14.39
CA LYS A 362 5.67 -9.74 13.90
C LYS A 362 5.82 -8.45 14.70
N GLY A 363 5.61 -7.30 14.06
CA GLY A 363 5.83 -6.00 14.67
C GLY A 363 7.24 -5.46 14.45
N ASN A 364 7.97 -5.91 13.40
CA ASN A 364 9.27 -5.39 13.03
C ASN A 364 9.40 -5.21 11.51
N SER A 365 9.87 -4.04 11.09
CA SER A 365 10.19 -3.65 9.72
C SER A 365 11.30 -2.61 9.77
N VAL A 366 11.90 -2.27 8.64
CA VAL A 366 12.93 -1.24 8.53
C VAL A 366 12.60 -0.31 7.38
N VAL A 367 12.66 1.00 7.61
CA VAL A 367 12.71 2.00 6.53
C VAL A 367 14.15 2.44 6.33
N LEU A 368 14.62 2.32 5.09
CA LEU A 368 15.97 2.66 4.67
C LEU A 368 15.95 3.93 3.83
N TYR A 369 17.01 4.73 3.94
CA TYR A 369 17.25 5.96 3.19
C TYR A 369 18.64 5.95 2.57
N ARG A 370 18.77 6.52 1.38
CA ARG A 370 20.06 6.69 0.70
C ARG A 370 21.06 7.53 1.52
N SER A 371 20.57 8.47 2.35
CA SER A 371 21.43 9.30 3.17
C SER A 371 20.83 9.62 4.55
N LYS A 372 21.72 9.96 5.50
CA LYS A 372 21.33 10.45 6.84
C LYS A 372 20.49 11.71 6.77
N GLN A 373 20.73 12.58 5.78
CA GLN A 373 19.97 13.81 5.57
C GLN A 373 18.50 13.50 5.25
N LEU A 374 18.24 12.54 4.36
CA LEU A 374 16.88 12.13 4.02
C LEU A 374 16.13 11.56 5.24
N ARG A 375 16.81 10.74 6.06
CA ARG A 375 16.22 10.18 7.29
C ARG A 375 15.81 11.27 8.28
N ARG A 376 16.55 12.39 8.39
CA ARG A 376 16.24 13.47 9.33
C ARG A 376 14.88 14.11 9.09
N TYR A 377 14.34 14.08 7.87
CA TYR A 377 13.02 14.63 7.57
C TYR A 377 11.86 13.84 8.20
N GLN A 378 12.07 12.64 8.70
CA GLN A 378 11.04 11.92 9.46
C GLN A 378 11.08 12.17 10.97
N TYR A 379 12.14 12.78 11.50
CA TYR A 379 12.27 13.00 12.93
C TYR A 379 11.28 14.03 13.45
N TYR A 380 10.77 13.78 14.66
CA TYR A 380 10.10 14.80 15.43
C TYR A 380 11.00 15.25 16.59
N VAL A 381 11.21 16.55 16.72
CA VAL A 381 12.02 17.16 17.79
C VAL A 381 11.25 18.33 18.38
N CYS A 382 11.05 18.32 19.70
CA CYS A 382 10.43 19.39 20.46
C CYS A 382 11.39 19.82 21.58
N PRO A 383 12.13 20.93 21.41
CA PRO A 383 13.15 21.36 22.36
C PRO A 383 12.59 22.12 23.56
N ASP A 384 11.38 22.63 23.47
CA ASP A 384 10.76 23.58 24.40
C ASP A 384 9.55 23.02 25.16
N TRP A 385 9.42 21.69 25.20
CA TRP A 385 8.38 21.04 26.00
C TRP A 385 8.74 21.07 27.49
N SER A 386 7.73 21.31 28.36
CA SER A 386 7.90 21.35 29.83
C SER A 386 8.46 20.06 30.45
N GLY A 387 8.33 18.90 29.76
CA GLY A 387 8.93 17.63 30.15
C GLY A 387 10.40 17.46 29.71
N GLY A 388 11.03 18.50 29.18
CA GLY A 388 12.40 18.48 28.64
C GLY A 388 12.45 18.38 27.12
N VAL A 389 13.64 18.13 26.57
CA VAL A 389 13.80 17.91 25.12
C VAL A 389 13.23 16.55 24.72
N TYR A 390 12.23 16.55 23.84
CA TYR A 390 11.68 15.32 23.27
C TYR A 390 12.14 15.13 21.84
N ALA A 391 12.61 13.92 21.52
CA ALA A 391 12.97 13.52 20.16
C ALA A 391 12.51 12.09 19.88
N SER A 392 11.93 11.86 18.69
CA SER A 392 11.53 10.53 18.24
C SER A 392 11.95 10.31 16.79
N PRO A 393 12.55 9.15 16.46
CA PRO A 393 12.97 8.81 15.11
C PRO A 393 11.85 8.22 14.24
N SER A 394 10.73 7.81 14.82
CA SER A 394 9.61 7.13 14.15
C SER A 394 8.26 7.63 14.65
N MET A 395 7.17 6.97 14.31
CA MET A 395 5.82 7.33 14.74
C MET A 395 5.65 7.16 16.26
N ALA A 396 6.28 6.13 16.83
CA ALA A 396 6.23 5.84 18.25
C ALA A 396 7.38 6.53 19.02
N GLY A 397 7.16 6.87 20.29
CA GLY A 397 8.21 7.25 21.22
C GLY A 397 8.89 6.00 21.79
N SER A 398 8.26 5.35 22.77
CA SER A 398 8.68 4.06 23.31
C SER A 398 8.48 2.95 22.28
N ARG A 399 9.46 2.05 22.17
CA ARG A 399 9.40 0.89 21.25
C ARG A 399 9.82 -0.38 22.01
N PRO A 400 9.18 -1.54 21.69
CA PRO A 400 9.48 -2.79 22.39
C PRO A 400 10.85 -3.34 21.98
N GLY A 401 11.80 -3.36 22.91
CA GLY A 401 13.14 -3.89 22.66
C GLY A 401 13.17 -5.39 22.39
N ALA A 402 12.20 -6.14 22.91
CA ALA A 402 12.07 -7.57 22.61
C ALA A 402 11.90 -7.88 21.12
N LEU A 403 11.15 -7.06 20.37
CA LEU A 403 10.97 -7.24 18.93
C LEU A 403 12.28 -6.94 18.16
N ILE A 404 13.02 -5.93 18.61
CA ILE A 404 14.34 -5.59 18.04
C ILE A 404 15.34 -6.73 18.30
N ALA A 405 15.40 -7.24 19.53
CA ALA A 405 16.26 -8.36 19.90
C ALA A 405 15.89 -9.64 19.13
N GLY A 406 14.60 -9.95 18.99
CA GLY A 406 14.11 -11.07 18.19
C GLY A 406 14.43 -10.94 16.71
N CYS A 407 14.36 -9.72 16.16
CA CYS A 407 14.78 -9.44 14.79
C CYS A 407 16.29 -9.66 14.61
N TRP A 408 17.10 -9.09 15.48
CA TRP A 408 18.56 -9.28 15.47
C TRP A 408 18.93 -10.75 15.56
N ALA A 409 18.32 -11.50 16.49
CA ALA A 409 18.56 -12.94 16.65
C ALA A 409 18.17 -13.72 15.38
N SER A 410 17.09 -13.37 14.70
CA SER A 410 16.69 -13.99 13.44
C SER A 410 17.72 -13.75 12.33
N LEU A 411 18.18 -12.49 12.17
CA LEU A 411 19.20 -12.15 11.16
C LEU A 411 20.52 -12.91 11.42
N MET A 412 20.98 -12.92 12.67
CA MET A 412 22.22 -13.61 13.05
C MET A 412 22.09 -15.13 12.90
N ARG A 413 20.93 -15.71 13.23
CA ARG A 413 20.70 -17.15 13.11
C ARG A 413 20.61 -17.63 11.66
N MET A 414 19.99 -16.83 10.80
CA MET A 414 19.82 -17.17 9.39
C MET A 414 21.13 -17.00 8.62
N GLY A 415 21.81 -15.88 8.79
CA GLY A 415 22.98 -15.55 8.00
C GLY A 415 22.67 -15.46 6.50
N GLU A 416 23.66 -15.21 5.67
CA GLU A 416 23.48 -15.18 4.21
C GLU A 416 23.10 -16.55 3.65
N ASP A 417 23.70 -17.62 4.14
CA ASP A 417 23.46 -18.98 3.64
C ASP A 417 22.02 -19.43 3.90
N GLY A 418 21.49 -19.17 5.10
CA GLY A 418 20.12 -19.53 5.42
C GLY A 418 19.10 -18.74 4.61
N TYR A 419 19.36 -17.46 4.31
CA TYR A 419 18.48 -16.68 3.43
C TYR A 419 18.59 -17.11 1.97
N LEU A 420 19.78 -17.48 1.49
CA LEU A 420 19.97 -18.03 0.15
C LEU A 420 19.24 -19.38 -0.01
N GLU A 421 19.37 -20.28 0.94
CA GLU A 421 18.64 -21.56 0.95
C GLU A 421 17.12 -21.33 0.94
N THR A 422 16.66 -20.39 1.74
CA THR A 422 15.22 -20.01 1.80
C THR A 422 14.75 -19.44 0.47
N CYS A 423 15.56 -18.59 -0.18
CA CYS A 423 15.25 -18.03 -1.49
C CYS A 423 15.09 -19.15 -2.53
N LEU A 424 16.04 -20.07 -2.61
CA LEU A 424 15.99 -21.22 -3.52
C LEU A 424 14.72 -22.05 -3.33
N LYS A 425 14.36 -22.36 -2.08
CA LYS A 425 13.18 -23.17 -1.76
C LYS A 425 11.86 -22.46 -2.11
N ILE A 426 11.72 -21.21 -1.71
CA ILE A 426 10.49 -20.45 -1.89
C ILE A 426 10.27 -20.10 -3.35
N VAL A 427 11.29 -19.58 -4.04
CA VAL A 427 11.17 -19.23 -5.45
C VAL A 427 11.01 -20.48 -6.31
N GLY A 428 11.70 -21.57 -6.00
CA GLY A 428 11.52 -22.86 -6.68
C GLY A 428 10.11 -23.41 -6.51
N ALA A 429 9.52 -23.34 -5.32
CA ALA A 429 8.12 -23.73 -5.10
C ALA A 429 7.14 -22.83 -5.86
N ARG A 430 7.37 -21.49 -5.88
CA ARG A 430 6.58 -20.57 -6.70
C ARG A 430 6.65 -20.93 -8.18
N GLN A 431 7.86 -21.25 -8.71
CA GLN A 431 8.01 -21.66 -10.10
C GLN A 431 7.23 -22.94 -10.41
N ARG A 432 7.26 -23.95 -9.53
CA ARG A 432 6.45 -25.18 -9.74
C ARG A 432 4.96 -24.88 -9.87
N ILE A 433 4.41 -23.97 -9.05
CA ILE A 433 3.01 -23.53 -9.17
C ILE A 433 2.80 -22.83 -10.52
N GLU A 434 3.72 -21.93 -10.93
CA GLU A 434 3.64 -21.23 -12.20
C GLU A 434 3.66 -22.20 -13.38
N ASP A 435 4.59 -23.15 -13.38
CA ASP A 435 4.77 -24.15 -14.43
C ASP A 435 3.53 -25.05 -14.51
N ALA A 436 2.93 -25.45 -13.38
CA ALA A 436 1.69 -26.21 -13.35
C ALA A 436 0.53 -25.42 -13.99
N ILE A 437 0.35 -24.15 -13.64
CA ILE A 437 -0.75 -23.32 -14.20
C ILE A 437 -0.52 -23.06 -15.70
N ARG A 438 0.71 -22.87 -16.14
CA ARG A 438 1.01 -22.57 -17.56
C ARG A 438 1.08 -23.80 -18.44
N GLY A 439 1.53 -24.96 -17.88
CA GLY A 439 1.86 -26.16 -18.65
C GLY A 439 0.88 -27.31 -18.50
N SER A 440 0.16 -27.44 -17.38
CA SER A 440 -0.83 -28.51 -17.21
C SER A 440 -2.09 -28.24 -18.02
N GLU A 441 -2.47 -29.16 -18.91
CA GLU A 441 -3.75 -29.08 -19.66
C GLU A 441 -4.97 -28.96 -18.74
N LYS A 442 -4.87 -29.47 -17.51
CA LYS A 442 -5.93 -29.38 -16.52
C LYS A 442 -6.10 -27.97 -15.96
N LEU A 443 -5.09 -27.10 -16.04
CA LEU A 443 -5.11 -25.76 -15.46
C LEU A 443 -5.08 -24.64 -16.51
N CYS A 444 -4.19 -24.73 -17.52
CA CYS A 444 -3.95 -23.65 -18.47
C CYS A 444 -5.16 -23.31 -19.36
N ARG A 445 -6.08 -24.25 -19.56
CA ARG A 445 -7.33 -23.99 -20.30
C ARG A 445 -8.27 -23.07 -19.51
N SER A 446 -8.28 -23.19 -18.19
CA SER A 446 -9.19 -22.46 -17.28
C SER A 446 -8.57 -21.28 -16.56
N LEU A 447 -7.26 -21.30 -16.33
CA LEU A 447 -6.52 -20.29 -15.56
C LEU A 447 -5.41 -19.66 -16.39
N SER A 448 -5.06 -18.41 -16.04
CA SER A 448 -3.91 -17.70 -16.58
C SER A 448 -3.14 -16.98 -15.48
N VAL A 449 -1.80 -17.02 -15.54
CA VAL A 449 -0.93 -16.33 -14.59
C VAL A 449 -0.88 -14.84 -14.90
N ILE A 450 -1.02 -14.00 -13.87
CA ILE A 450 -0.94 -12.55 -13.99
C ILE A 450 0.52 -12.10 -14.01
N GLY A 451 0.91 -11.43 -15.10
CA GLY A 451 2.22 -10.82 -15.26
C GLY A 451 3.39 -11.81 -15.27
N LYS A 452 4.52 -11.36 -14.74
CA LYS A 452 5.76 -12.15 -14.61
C LYS A 452 6.20 -12.15 -13.15
N PRO A 453 5.76 -13.11 -12.33
CA PRO A 453 6.19 -13.21 -10.95
C PRO A 453 7.67 -13.61 -10.86
N LEU A 454 8.44 -12.95 -10.00
CA LEU A 454 9.87 -13.20 -9.84
C LEU A 454 10.25 -13.68 -8.42
N VAL A 455 9.46 -13.29 -7.42
CA VAL A 455 9.82 -13.50 -6.01
C VAL A 455 8.98 -14.64 -5.41
N SER A 456 8.22 -14.39 -4.38
CA SER A 456 7.49 -15.38 -3.59
C SER A 456 6.00 -15.43 -3.88
N VAL A 457 5.45 -14.47 -4.61
CA VAL A 457 4.01 -14.39 -4.90
C VAL A 457 3.74 -14.75 -6.34
N ILE A 458 2.70 -15.54 -6.54
CA ILE A 458 2.11 -15.83 -7.85
C ILE A 458 0.61 -15.53 -7.80
N ALA A 459 0.14 -14.72 -8.73
CA ALA A 459 -1.27 -14.44 -8.93
C ALA A 459 -1.78 -15.03 -10.24
N PHE A 460 -3.00 -15.50 -10.22
CA PHE A 460 -3.66 -16.08 -11.40
C PHE A 460 -5.16 -15.75 -11.40
N GLN A 461 -5.73 -15.73 -12.59
CA GLN A 461 -7.11 -15.38 -12.87
C GLN A 461 -7.76 -16.41 -13.77
N ALA A 462 -9.07 -16.34 -13.94
CA ALA A 462 -9.75 -17.10 -14.97
C ALA A 462 -9.18 -16.75 -16.35
N ASN A 463 -8.99 -17.74 -17.21
CA ASN A 463 -8.51 -17.51 -18.57
C ASN A 463 -9.65 -16.88 -19.40
N GLU A 464 -9.46 -15.63 -19.82
CA GLU A 464 -10.45 -14.87 -20.59
C GLU A 464 -10.72 -15.51 -21.98
N HIS A 465 -9.78 -16.29 -22.48
CA HIS A 465 -9.87 -16.99 -23.78
C HIS A 465 -10.34 -18.44 -23.64
N ALA A 466 -10.76 -18.88 -22.43
CA ALA A 466 -11.24 -20.23 -22.22
C ALA A 466 -12.52 -20.49 -23.03
N GLU A 467 -12.62 -21.69 -23.62
CA GLU A 467 -13.87 -22.21 -24.16
C GLU A 467 -14.94 -22.30 -23.06
N GLN A 468 -16.21 -22.21 -23.43
CA GLN A 468 -17.30 -22.13 -22.45
C GLN A 468 -17.30 -23.30 -21.44
N ALA A 469 -16.94 -24.50 -21.90
CA ALA A 469 -16.84 -25.68 -21.04
C ALA A 469 -15.69 -25.64 -20.03
N GLU A 470 -14.65 -24.85 -20.31
CA GLU A 470 -13.44 -24.69 -19.49
C GLU A 470 -13.47 -23.43 -18.61
N ARG A 471 -14.50 -22.59 -18.75
CA ARG A 471 -14.63 -21.35 -17.96
C ARG A 471 -14.89 -21.65 -16.50
N VAL A 472 -14.25 -20.87 -15.63
CA VAL A 472 -14.42 -20.90 -14.17
C VAL A 472 -14.67 -19.50 -13.64
N ASP A 473 -15.41 -19.39 -12.54
CA ASP A 473 -15.35 -18.19 -11.69
C ASP A 473 -14.17 -18.35 -10.73
N ILE A 474 -13.24 -17.41 -10.73
CA ILE A 474 -12.02 -17.50 -9.91
C ILE A 474 -12.34 -17.47 -8.40
N TYR A 475 -13.44 -16.87 -8.00
CA TYR A 475 -13.87 -16.84 -6.61
C TYR A 475 -14.51 -18.15 -6.18
N ASP A 476 -15.19 -18.88 -7.08
CA ASP A 476 -15.64 -20.25 -6.81
C ASP A 476 -14.44 -21.20 -6.64
N VAL A 477 -13.37 -21.00 -7.42
CA VAL A 477 -12.10 -21.72 -7.22
C VAL A 477 -11.49 -21.38 -5.85
N ALA A 478 -11.50 -20.10 -5.44
CA ALA A 478 -10.99 -19.68 -4.14
C ALA A 478 -11.77 -20.32 -2.98
N ASP A 479 -13.10 -20.38 -3.08
CA ASP A 479 -13.96 -21.01 -2.08
C ASP A 479 -13.73 -22.54 -2.04
N GLY A 480 -13.55 -23.17 -3.19
CA GLY A 480 -13.22 -24.59 -3.28
C GLY A 480 -11.85 -24.93 -2.66
N MET A 481 -10.84 -24.10 -2.88
CA MET A 481 -9.53 -24.24 -2.24
C MET A 481 -9.63 -24.03 -0.72
N SER A 482 -10.42 -23.04 -0.28
CA SER A 482 -10.68 -22.81 1.15
C SER A 482 -11.36 -24.01 1.82
N ALA A 483 -12.31 -24.68 1.14
CA ALA A 483 -12.95 -25.89 1.63
C ALA A 483 -11.96 -27.07 1.81
N LYS A 484 -10.85 -27.06 1.06
CA LYS A 484 -9.74 -28.01 1.22
C LYS A 484 -8.71 -27.60 2.28
N GLY A 485 -8.92 -26.47 2.96
CA GLY A 485 -8.04 -25.97 4.01
C GLY A 485 -6.95 -25.00 3.54
N TRP A 486 -6.93 -24.61 2.26
CA TRP A 486 -5.97 -23.63 1.74
C TRP A 486 -6.49 -22.21 1.96
N HIS A 487 -5.71 -21.41 2.66
CA HIS A 487 -6.02 -19.99 2.87
C HIS A 487 -5.32 -19.12 1.84
N LEU A 488 -5.99 -18.87 0.70
CA LEU A 488 -5.49 -18.06 -0.40
C LEU A 488 -6.14 -16.67 -0.40
N ASN A 489 -5.43 -15.68 -0.96
CA ASN A 489 -5.95 -14.32 -0.99
C ASN A 489 -6.72 -14.06 -2.28
N ALA A 490 -7.99 -13.72 -2.17
CA ALA A 490 -8.79 -13.22 -3.28
C ALA A 490 -8.43 -11.77 -3.61
N LEU A 491 -8.36 -11.47 -4.91
CA LEU A 491 -7.98 -10.18 -5.48
C LEU A 491 -9.13 -9.57 -6.26
N GLN A 492 -9.05 -8.27 -6.55
CA GLN A 492 -10.01 -7.56 -7.38
C GLN A 492 -9.29 -6.58 -8.32
N ASP A 493 -9.88 -6.34 -9.49
CA ASP A 493 -9.36 -5.44 -10.53
C ASP A 493 -7.94 -5.82 -11.04
N PRO A 494 -7.79 -7.03 -11.70
CA PRO A 494 -8.80 -7.98 -12.10
C PRO A 494 -9.22 -8.95 -10.99
N ALA A 495 -10.36 -9.62 -11.17
CA ALA A 495 -10.77 -10.73 -10.33
C ALA A 495 -9.75 -11.85 -10.45
N ALA A 496 -9.10 -12.20 -9.34
CA ALA A 496 -7.99 -13.14 -9.31
C ALA A 496 -7.80 -13.71 -7.90
N MET A 497 -6.86 -14.61 -7.75
CA MET A 497 -6.35 -15.05 -6.47
C MET A 497 -4.83 -15.13 -6.50
N HIS A 498 -4.17 -15.03 -5.35
CA HIS A 498 -2.75 -15.25 -5.26
C HIS A 498 -2.33 -16.19 -4.14
N VAL A 499 -1.21 -16.84 -4.37
CA VAL A 499 -0.45 -17.61 -3.39
C VAL A 499 0.80 -16.83 -3.02
N ALA A 500 0.93 -16.47 -1.74
CA ALA A 500 2.19 -15.99 -1.18
C ALA A 500 2.95 -17.20 -0.62
N VAL A 501 3.91 -17.70 -1.37
CA VAL A 501 4.68 -18.91 -1.01
C VAL A 501 5.54 -18.62 0.21
N THR A 502 5.36 -19.43 1.25
CA THR A 502 6.12 -19.38 2.50
C THR A 502 6.78 -20.74 2.75
N MET A 503 7.70 -20.83 3.72
CA MET A 503 8.38 -22.10 4.02
C MET A 503 7.42 -23.28 4.31
N PRO A 504 6.31 -23.12 5.04
CA PRO A 504 5.33 -24.20 5.18
C PRO A 504 4.76 -24.71 3.84
N ILE A 505 4.53 -23.84 2.85
CA ILE A 505 3.99 -24.23 1.53
C ILE A 505 5.02 -25.02 0.72
N VAL A 506 6.31 -24.78 0.90
CA VAL A 506 7.37 -25.49 0.17
C VAL A 506 7.24 -27.01 0.31
N GLY A 507 6.90 -27.50 1.51
CA GLY A 507 6.77 -28.93 1.79
C GLY A 507 5.51 -29.59 1.22
N VAL A 508 4.49 -28.80 0.84
CA VAL A 508 3.16 -29.27 0.42
C VAL A 508 2.73 -28.70 -0.94
N VAL A 509 3.70 -28.21 -1.73
CA VAL A 509 3.38 -27.53 -3.00
C VAL A 509 2.72 -28.45 -4.02
N GLU A 510 3.09 -29.73 -4.05
CA GLU A 510 2.50 -30.71 -4.96
C GLU A 510 1.04 -31.03 -4.57
N GLU A 511 0.76 -31.06 -3.26
CA GLU A 511 -0.62 -31.22 -2.75
C GLU A 511 -1.47 -30.01 -3.12
N LEU A 512 -0.92 -28.79 -2.98
CA LEU A 512 -1.60 -27.56 -3.40
C LEU A 512 -1.94 -27.58 -4.89
N ILE A 513 -1.01 -28.03 -5.75
CA ILE A 513 -1.21 -28.12 -7.20
C ILE A 513 -2.28 -29.17 -7.52
N ALA A 514 -2.22 -30.35 -6.90
CA ALA A 514 -3.18 -31.42 -7.10
C ALA A 514 -4.59 -30.98 -6.66
N ASP A 515 -4.71 -30.32 -5.53
CA ASP A 515 -5.98 -29.79 -5.05
C ASP A 515 -6.53 -28.71 -5.97
N LEU A 516 -5.67 -27.83 -6.51
CA LEU A 516 -6.06 -26.82 -7.47
C LEU A 516 -6.62 -27.46 -8.77
N GLU A 517 -5.97 -28.52 -9.28
CA GLU A 517 -6.48 -29.27 -10.45
C GLU A 517 -7.88 -29.86 -10.19
N VAL A 518 -8.10 -30.46 -9.02
CA VAL A 518 -9.40 -31.03 -8.64
C VAL A 518 -10.47 -29.95 -8.54
N VAL A 519 -10.16 -28.84 -7.86
CA VAL A 519 -11.12 -27.75 -7.65
C VAL A 519 -11.47 -27.07 -8.98
N VAL A 520 -10.49 -26.79 -9.83
CA VAL A 520 -10.73 -26.20 -11.16
C VAL A 520 -11.63 -27.11 -12.00
N ALA A 521 -11.37 -28.42 -12.01
CA ALA A 521 -12.23 -29.38 -12.72
C ALA A 521 -13.68 -29.39 -12.19
N GLN A 522 -13.88 -29.22 -10.89
CA GLN A 522 -15.21 -29.14 -10.27
C GLN A 522 -15.96 -27.85 -10.61
N CYS A 523 -15.23 -26.72 -10.80
CA CYS A 523 -15.80 -25.39 -11.09
C CYS A 523 -16.09 -25.16 -12.59
N ARG A 524 -15.55 -26.00 -13.49
CA ARG A 524 -15.71 -25.82 -14.95
C ARG A 524 -17.16 -25.86 -15.39
N GLY A 525 -17.54 -24.89 -16.23
CA GLY A 525 -18.86 -24.80 -16.85
C GLY A 525 -20.03 -24.61 -15.87
N LYS A 526 -19.73 -24.41 -14.58
CA LYS A 526 -20.76 -24.22 -13.55
C LYS A 526 -20.78 -22.74 -13.12
N ALA A 527 -21.97 -22.13 -13.20
CA ALA A 527 -22.24 -20.95 -12.37
C ALA A 527 -22.69 -21.49 -11.00
N SER A 528 -21.97 -21.20 -9.94
CA SER A 528 -22.36 -21.63 -8.59
C SER A 528 -23.71 -21.02 -8.20
N GLU A 529 -24.69 -21.85 -7.86
CA GLU A 529 -26.00 -21.40 -7.35
C GLU A 529 -25.89 -20.79 -5.94
N LYS A 530 -24.88 -21.20 -5.15
CA LYS A 530 -24.56 -20.64 -3.83
C LYS A 530 -23.16 -20.07 -3.89
N LYS A 531 -23.08 -18.75 -3.87
CA LYS A 531 -21.78 -18.06 -3.77
C LYS A 531 -21.21 -18.20 -2.36
N GLY A 532 -20.00 -18.72 -2.27
CA GLY A 532 -19.25 -18.80 -1.02
C GLY A 532 -18.82 -17.43 -0.50
N ASP A 533 -18.13 -17.41 0.64
CA ASP A 533 -17.74 -16.17 1.35
C ASP A 533 -16.85 -15.24 0.51
N ALA A 534 -15.91 -15.78 -0.27
CA ALA A 534 -15.04 -15.00 -1.15
C ALA A 534 -15.82 -14.42 -2.35
N ALA A 535 -16.65 -15.24 -3.01
CA ALA A 535 -17.49 -14.80 -4.12
C ALA A 535 -18.54 -13.76 -3.66
N ALA A 536 -19.10 -13.90 -2.46
CA ALA A 536 -20.05 -12.94 -1.89
C ALA A 536 -19.37 -11.59 -1.56
N LEU A 537 -18.21 -11.62 -0.91
CA LEU A 537 -17.53 -10.39 -0.46
C LEU A 537 -16.81 -9.66 -1.61
N TYR A 538 -15.95 -10.36 -2.36
CA TYR A 538 -15.11 -9.75 -3.39
C TYR A 538 -15.85 -9.56 -4.72
N GLY A 539 -16.74 -10.49 -5.10
CA GLY A 539 -17.58 -10.34 -6.28
C GLY A 539 -18.52 -9.14 -6.16
N VAL A 540 -19.19 -8.98 -5.01
CA VAL A 540 -20.04 -7.81 -4.73
C VAL A 540 -19.21 -6.55 -4.58
N ALA A 541 -18.09 -6.60 -3.83
CA ALA A 541 -17.21 -5.46 -3.65
C ALA A 541 -16.63 -4.95 -4.98
N GLY A 542 -16.26 -5.84 -5.92
CA GLY A 542 -15.81 -5.50 -7.26
C GLY A 542 -16.89 -4.81 -8.10
N ALA A 543 -18.13 -5.31 -8.04
CA ALA A 543 -19.24 -4.84 -8.87
C ALA A 543 -19.87 -3.51 -8.43
N LEU A 544 -19.81 -3.18 -7.14
CA LEU A 544 -20.45 -1.96 -6.61
C LEU A 544 -19.70 -0.69 -7.02
N PRO A 545 -20.35 0.29 -7.65
CA PRO A 545 -19.74 1.57 -8.00
C PRO A 545 -19.49 2.46 -6.79
N ASP A 546 -20.25 2.29 -5.70
CA ASP A 546 -20.08 2.97 -4.42
C ASP A 546 -19.68 1.97 -3.34
N LYS A 547 -18.51 2.16 -2.75
CA LYS A 547 -17.91 1.27 -1.75
C LYS A 547 -18.35 1.56 -0.30
N ARG A 548 -19.41 2.37 -0.07
CA ARG A 548 -19.86 2.71 1.30
C ARG A 548 -20.31 1.48 2.08
N ILE A 549 -21.05 0.59 1.45
CA ILE A 549 -21.49 -0.67 2.08
C ILE A 549 -20.27 -1.51 2.50
N VAL A 550 -19.28 -1.61 1.61
CA VAL A 550 -18.03 -2.34 1.91
C VAL A 550 -17.27 -1.69 3.08
N ARG A 551 -17.28 -0.36 3.18
CA ARG A 551 -16.67 0.36 4.33
C ARG A 551 -17.42 0.11 5.62
N GLU A 552 -18.74 0.09 5.60
CA GLU A 552 -19.56 -0.21 6.79
C GLU A 552 -19.32 -1.66 7.27
N LEU A 553 -19.31 -2.62 6.35
CA LEU A 553 -18.97 -4.01 6.67
C LEU A 553 -17.55 -4.15 7.25
N ALA A 554 -16.57 -3.50 6.63
CA ALA A 554 -15.20 -3.50 7.12
C ALA A 554 -15.08 -2.81 8.50
N GLY A 555 -15.83 -1.73 8.75
CA GLY A 555 -15.93 -1.09 10.06
C GLY A 555 -16.51 -2.02 11.10
N GLY A 556 -17.66 -2.65 10.80
CA GLY A 556 -18.29 -3.63 11.69
C GLY A 556 -17.41 -4.86 11.97
N PHE A 557 -16.66 -5.33 10.95
CA PHE A 557 -15.66 -6.38 11.15
C PHE A 557 -14.57 -5.95 12.15
N LEU A 558 -14.03 -4.72 11.99
CA LEU A 558 -13.03 -4.20 12.92
C LEU A 558 -13.59 -4.06 14.34
N ASP A 559 -14.83 -3.58 14.48
CA ASP A 559 -15.50 -3.48 15.79
C ASP A 559 -15.67 -4.85 16.42
N THR A 560 -15.96 -5.89 15.62
CA THR A 560 -16.09 -7.28 16.09
C THR A 560 -14.79 -7.82 16.69
N LEU A 561 -13.61 -7.39 16.19
CA LEU A 561 -12.32 -7.82 16.75
C LEU A 561 -12.07 -7.36 18.20
N TYR A 562 -12.81 -6.36 18.66
CA TYR A 562 -12.71 -5.82 20.04
C TYR A 562 -13.85 -6.25 20.96
N LYS A 563 -14.74 -7.13 20.47
CA LYS A 563 -15.77 -7.72 21.33
C LYS A 563 -15.20 -8.86 22.16
N THR A 564 -15.57 -8.89 23.41
CA THR A 564 -15.15 -9.88 24.42
C THR A 564 -16.26 -10.88 24.69
#